data_b2113e5e7b580e1756d8d0b2ee35e1f8
#
_entry.id   b2113e5e7b580e1756d8d0b2ee35e1f8
#
_cell.length_a   1.000
_cell.length_b   1.000
_cell.length_c   1.000
_cell.angle_alpha   90.00
_cell.angle_beta   90.00
_cell.angle_gamma   90.00
#
_symmetry.space_group_name_H-M   'P 1'
#
loop_
_entity.id
_entity.type
_entity.pdbx_description
1 polymer ?
#
loop_
_entity_poly.entity_id
_entity_poly.type
_entity_poly.pdbx_seq_one_letter_code
_entity_poly.pdbx_strand_id
1 'polypeptide(L)'
;MESLFSRTNMQFIAAYENLNFRIAAEKCFVTQPAITKSIKKIESDYKMKLFERIGQKMIPTEFADDLYKELINMRDTANSLRLKFQDMSKGEGGHLNIGVGIALQSSKGFVKIISDLNKNFPNTTLNITSMIKDTSVSLLENGAIDLWIGDISNLEENNQIIKKFIKKIPLVIYVNKRSKLLKNKKILISQLQNQRWSLNVGGVFGKQKKSDNHESIITLFKNNNIKISNNFTTFSSPSALFASVQNNGNLAIAAKSLNMIAKNFDLKELKTDKIVDIEAGILVRNKIANYKIIKFLLDLSSKYIE
;
A
#
# COMPACT_ATOMS: atom_id res chain seq x y z
N MET A 1 1.05 8.65 -32.78
CA MET A 1 1.46 9.24 -31.46
C MET A 1 2.59 8.40 -30.93
N GLU A 2 3.79 8.96 -30.87
CA GLU A 2 4.93 8.29 -30.25
C GLU A 2 4.62 8.01 -28.78
N SER A 3 4.93 6.79 -28.37
CA SER A 3 4.75 6.36 -26.97
C SER A 3 5.58 7.24 -26.06
N LEU A 4 5.00 7.82 -25.02
CA LEU A 4 5.69 8.58 -23.97
C LEU A 4 6.78 7.75 -23.25
N PHE A 5 6.90 6.49 -23.59
CA PHE A 5 7.84 5.54 -23.01
C PHE A 5 8.60 4.79 -24.11
N SER A 6 9.93 4.71 -24.02
CA SER A 6 10.74 4.15 -25.10
C SER A 6 10.50 2.66 -25.31
N ARG A 7 10.58 2.19 -26.57
CA ARG A 7 10.49 0.76 -26.91
C ARG A 7 11.55 -0.08 -26.19
N THR A 8 12.77 0.47 -26.06
CA THR A 8 13.88 -0.17 -25.37
C THR A 8 13.55 -0.44 -23.90
N ASN A 9 12.98 0.54 -23.20
CA ASN A 9 12.57 0.39 -21.81
C ASN A 9 11.43 -0.63 -21.64
N MET A 10 10.46 -0.65 -22.55
CA MET A 10 9.38 -1.65 -22.51
C MET A 10 9.92 -3.07 -22.73
N GLN A 11 10.88 -3.24 -23.63
CA GLN A 11 11.52 -4.53 -23.90
C GLN A 11 12.37 -5.00 -22.72
N PHE A 12 13.06 -4.09 -22.03
CA PHE A 12 13.77 -4.43 -20.80
C PHE A 12 12.78 -4.86 -19.68
N ILE A 13 11.70 -4.11 -19.45
CA ILE A 13 10.68 -4.49 -18.48
C ILE A 13 10.14 -5.89 -18.76
N ALA A 14 9.78 -6.18 -20.02
CA ALA A 14 9.29 -7.50 -20.40
C ALA A 14 10.34 -8.61 -20.17
N ALA A 15 11.63 -8.32 -20.43
CA ALA A 15 12.73 -9.26 -20.17
C ALA A 15 12.93 -9.51 -18.67
N TYR A 16 12.84 -8.48 -17.86
CA TYR A 16 12.98 -8.55 -16.40
C TYR A 16 11.83 -9.34 -15.76
N GLU A 17 10.58 -9.04 -16.13
CA GLU A 17 9.39 -9.69 -15.57
C GLU A 17 9.29 -11.19 -15.92
N ASN A 18 9.83 -11.60 -17.07
CA ASN A 18 9.71 -12.98 -17.54
C ASN A 18 11.00 -13.80 -17.38
N LEU A 19 12.12 -13.18 -17.12
CA LEU A 19 13.47 -13.81 -17.07
C LEU A 19 13.73 -14.75 -18.27
N ASN A 20 13.13 -14.44 -19.41
CA ASN A 20 13.20 -15.22 -20.65
C ASN A 20 12.99 -14.30 -21.87
N PHE A 21 14.03 -14.17 -22.67
CA PHE A 21 14.00 -13.25 -23.83
C PHE A 21 13.04 -13.68 -24.93
N ARG A 22 12.75 -14.99 -25.08
CA ARG A 22 11.76 -15.46 -26.03
C ARG A 22 10.35 -15.05 -25.61
N ILE A 23 10.00 -15.28 -24.36
CA ILE A 23 8.69 -14.89 -23.81
C ILE A 23 8.52 -13.35 -23.82
N ALA A 24 9.58 -12.62 -23.48
CA ALA A 24 9.59 -11.16 -23.57
C ALA A 24 9.35 -10.66 -25.00
N ALA A 25 9.93 -11.33 -26.00
CA ALA A 25 9.74 -11.01 -27.40
C ALA A 25 8.29 -11.21 -27.86
N GLU A 26 7.69 -12.34 -27.48
CA GLU A 26 6.28 -12.62 -27.74
C GLU A 26 5.37 -11.54 -27.13
N LYS A 27 5.59 -11.16 -25.88
CA LYS A 27 4.82 -10.10 -25.20
C LYS A 27 4.99 -8.70 -25.78
N CYS A 28 6.17 -8.41 -26.34
CA CYS A 28 6.44 -7.13 -26.99
C CYS A 28 6.11 -7.12 -28.48
N PHE A 29 5.63 -8.21 -29.06
CA PHE A 29 5.37 -8.39 -30.49
C PHE A 29 6.61 -8.10 -31.35
N VAL A 30 7.77 -8.59 -30.92
CA VAL A 30 9.06 -8.44 -31.60
C VAL A 30 9.80 -9.78 -31.67
N THR A 31 10.94 -9.80 -32.36
CA THR A 31 11.81 -10.98 -32.40
C THR A 31 12.72 -11.03 -31.17
N GLN A 32 13.16 -12.23 -30.76
CA GLN A 32 14.11 -12.39 -29.67
C GLN A 32 15.44 -11.63 -29.90
N PRO A 33 16.03 -11.58 -31.12
CA PRO A 33 17.19 -10.73 -31.41
C PRO A 33 16.94 -9.25 -31.13
N ALA A 34 15.71 -8.75 -31.33
CA ALA A 34 15.38 -7.35 -31.02
C ALA A 34 15.45 -7.08 -29.49
N ILE A 35 14.92 -7.99 -28.67
CA ILE A 35 15.06 -7.92 -27.20
C ILE A 35 16.55 -7.92 -26.83
N THR A 36 17.33 -8.87 -27.36
CA THR A 36 18.77 -8.97 -27.08
C THR A 36 19.52 -7.69 -27.45
N LYS A 37 19.17 -7.07 -28.60
CA LYS A 37 19.76 -5.79 -29.04
C LYS A 37 19.44 -4.66 -28.07
N SER A 38 18.20 -4.58 -27.60
CA SER A 38 17.77 -3.56 -26.63
C SER A 38 18.46 -3.71 -25.27
N ILE A 39 18.56 -4.94 -24.76
CA ILE A 39 19.30 -5.21 -23.52
C ILE A 39 20.77 -4.81 -23.67
N LYS A 40 21.44 -5.27 -24.73
CA LYS A 40 22.85 -4.90 -25.00
C LYS A 40 23.06 -3.39 -25.15
N LYS A 41 22.08 -2.68 -25.72
CA LYS A 41 22.13 -1.22 -25.82
C LYS A 41 22.16 -0.58 -24.43
N ILE A 42 21.25 -0.95 -23.52
CA ILE A 42 21.22 -0.42 -22.15
C ILE A 42 22.53 -0.78 -21.42
N GLU A 43 22.96 -2.03 -21.50
CA GLU A 43 24.23 -2.48 -20.90
C GLU A 43 25.45 -1.69 -21.42
N SER A 44 25.45 -1.36 -22.70
CA SER A 44 26.52 -0.56 -23.33
C SER A 44 26.46 0.89 -22.86
N ASP A 45 25.27 1.50 -22.83
CA ASP A 45 25.10 2.90 -22.47
C ASP A 45 25.51 3.17 -21.01
N TYR A 46 25.23 2.24 -20.10
CA TYR A 46 25.57 2.35 -18.68
C TYR A 46 26.85 1.60 -18.27
N LYS A 47 27.45 0.82 -19.18
CA LYS A 47 28.62 -0.05 -18.92
C LYS A 47 28.41 -1.04 -17.78
N MET A 48 27.18 -1.48 -17.58
CA MET A 48 26.75 -2.39 -16.52
C MET A 48 25.92 -3.53 -17.09
N LYS A 49 26.06 -4.74 -16.51
CA LYS A 49 25.23 -5.88 -16.89
C LYS A 49 23.87 -5.80 -16.25
N LEU A 50 22.84 -6.15 -17.02
CA LEU A 50 21.44 -6.26 -16.54
C LEU A 50 21.10 -7.68 -16.10
N PHE A 51 21.67 -8.68 -16.80
CA PHE A 51 21.38 -10.08 -16.50
C PHE A 51 22.66 -10.90 -16.48
N GLU A 52 22.69 -11.86 -15.57
CA GLU A 52 23.69 -12.91 -15.47
C GLU A 52 23.06 -14.28 -15.76
N ARG A 53 23.91 -15.22 -16.21
CA ARG A 53 23.49 -16.62 -16.40
C ARG A 53 24.16 -17.50 -15.35
N ILE A 54 23.34 -18.16 -14.54
CA ILE A 54 23.79 -19.19 -13.62
C ILE A 54 23.21 -20.53 -14.13
N GLY A 55 24.04 -21.30 -14.83
CA GLY A 55 23.59 -22.50 -15.55
C GLY A 55 22.62 -22.13 -16.67
N GLN A 56 21.40 -22.66 -16.62
CA GLN A 56 20.35 -22.36 -17.61
C GLN A 56 19.41 -21.20 -17.17
N LYS A 57 19.59 -20.68 -15.96
CA LYS A 57 18.72 -19.61 -15.42
C LYS A 57 19.32 -18.23 -15.72
N MET A 58 18.46 -17.31 -16.10
CA MET A 58 18.76 -15.89 -16.23
C MET A 58 18.37 -15.20 -14.91
N ILE A 59 19.30 -14.46 -14.33
CA ILE A 59 19.12 -13.75 -13.04
C ILE A 59 19.40 -12.27 -13.27
N PRO A 60 18.53 -11.35 -12.79
CA PRO A 60 18.78 -9.92 -12.85
C PRO A 60 19.92 -9.54 -11.90
N THR A 61 20.68 -8.53 -12.26
CA THR A 61 21.67 -7.89 -11.40
C THR A 61 21.00 -6.84 -10.50
N GLU A 62 21.69 -6.38 -9.44
CA GLU A 62 21.22 -5.29 -8.59
C GLU A 62 20.90 -4.03 -9.40
N PHE A 63 21.73 -3.74 -10.42
CA PHE A 63 21.48 -2.64 -11.36
C PHE A 63 20.17 -2.84 -12.14
N ALA A 64 19.86 -4.06 -12.57
CA ALA A 64 18.59 -4.36 -13.24
C ALA A 64 17.39 -4.18 -12.31
N ASP A 65 17.52 -4.54 -11.02
CA ASP A 65 16.49 -4.37 -10.02
C ASP A 65 16.16 -2.88 -9.80
N ASP A 66 17.18 -2.05 -9.67
CA ASP A 66 17.02 -0.61 -9.49
C ASP A 66 16.46 0.06 -10.75
N LEU A 67 17.01 -0.29 -11.92
CA LEU A 67 16.51 0.23 -13.21
C LEU A 67 15.04 -0.14 -13.45
N TYR A 68 14.66 -1.40 -13.17
CA TYR A 68 13.27 -1.84 -13.29
C TYR A 68 12.34 -1.00 -12.43
N LYS A 69 12.67 -0.79 -11.17
CA LYS A 69 11.90 0.00 -10.22
C LYS A 69 11.66 1.43 -10.72
N GLU A 70 12.71 2.08 -11.19
CA GLU A 70 12.59 3.46 -11.69
C GLU A 70 11.79 3.52 -13.00
N LEU A 71 11.99 2.56 -13.91
CA LEU A 71 11.22 2.51 -15.16
C LEU A 71 9.75 2.21 -14.95
N ILE A 72 9.37 1.41 -13.95
CA ILE A 72 7.97 1.21 -13.59
C ILE A 72 7.35 2.53 -13.11
N ASN A 73 8.03 3.26 -12.23
CA ASN A 73 7.58 4.57 -11.76
C ASN A 73 7.38 5.56 -12.92
N MET A 74 8.33 5.61 -13.85
CA MET A 74 8.22 6.45 -15.06
C MET A 74 7.06 6.02 -15.97
N ARG A 75 6.86 4.72 -16.17
CA ARG A 75 5.74 4.18 -16.97
C ARG A 75 4.40 4.59 -16.38
N ASP A 76 4.25 4.47 -15.08
CA ASP A 76 3.00 4.79 -14.39
C ASP A 76 2.71 6.30 -14.43
N THR A 77 3.76 7.13 -14.32
CA THR A 77 3.67 8.58 -14.51
C THR A 77 3.26 8.93 -15.96
N ALA A 78 3.86 8.30 -16.96
CA ALA A 78 3.54 8.53 -18.36
C ALA A 78 2.10 8.09 -18.69
N ASN A 79 1.64 6.97 -18.14
CA ASN A 79 0.25 6.50 -18.28
C ASN A 79 -0.74 7.48 -17.63
N SER A 80 -0.43 7.99 -16.45
CA SER A 80 -1.26 9.00 -15.77
C SER A 80 -1.39 10.29 -16.60
N LEU A 81 -0.30 10.74 -17.22
CA LEU A 81 -0.32 11.88 -18.15
C LEU A 81 -1.17 11.59 -19.38
N ARG A 82 -1.02 10.42 -20.00
CA ARG A 82 -1.82 10.04 -21.18
C ARG A 82 -3.31 10.04 -20.88
N LEU A 83 -3.71 9.47 -19.74
CA LEU A 83 -5.10 9.45 -19.30
C LEU A 83 -5.62 10.87 -19.06
N LYS A 84 -4.86 11.74 -18.39
CA LYS A 84 -5.21 13.15 -18.21
C LYS A 84 -5.45 13.89 -19.54
N PHE A 85 -4.59 13.67 -20.53
CA PHE A 85 -4.77 14.30 -21.85
C PHE A 85 -5.97 13.74 -22.61
N GLN A 86 -6.24 12.44 -22.51
CA GLN A 86 -7.45 11.85 -23.12
C GLN A 86 -8.72 12.42 -22.50
N ASP A 87 -8.76 12.60 -21.19
CA ASP A 87 -9.91 13.16 -20.47
C ASP A 87 -10.10 14.65 -20.80
N MET A 88 -9.03 15.42 -20.87
CA MET A 88 -9.09 16.82 -21.33
C MET A 88 -9.60 16.95 -22.77
N SER A 89 -9.27 16.02 -23.66
CA SER A 89 -9.72 16.04 -25.06
C SER A 89 -11.19 15.69 -25.26
N LYS A 90 -11.79 14.96 -24.31
CA LYS A 90 -13.20 14.51 -24.39
C LYS A 90 -14.17 15.38 -23.60
N GLY A 91 -13.68 16.31 -22.76
CA GLY A 91 -14.53 17.14 -21.89
C GLY A 91 -15.34 16.35 -20.85
N GLU A 92 -15.11 15.04 -20.73
CA GLU A 92 -15.84 14.11 -19.87
C GLU A 92 -14.88 13.32 -19.00
N GLY A 93 -15.13 13.29 -17.69
CA GLY A 93 -14.62 12.38 -16.70
C GLY A 93 -13.09 12.22 -16.61
N GLY A 94 -12.56 12.36 -15.43
CA GLY A 94 -11.14 12.15 -15.15
C GLY A 94 -10.89 10.78 -14.49
N HIS A 95 -9.61 10.44 -14.32
CA HIS A 95 -9.19 9.35 -13.44
C HIS A 95 -8.73 9.93 -12.11
N LEU A 96 -9.16 9.32 -11.02
CA LEU A 96 -8.72 9.64 -9.67
C LEU A 96 -8.09 8.39 -9.05
N ASN A 97 -6.78 8.45 -8.83
CA ASN A 97 -6.02 7.37 -8.24
C ASN A 97 -5.92 7.59 -6.72
N ILE A 98 -6.58 6.73 -5.95
CA ILE A 98 -6.69 6.82 -4.50
C ILE A 98 -5.88 5.71 -3.87
N GLY A 99 -4.82 6.09 -3.14
CA GLY A 99 -4.18 5.18 -2.19
C GLY A 99 -4.98 5.10 -0.90
N VAL A 100 -5.21 3.92 -0.37
CA VAL A 100 -5.94 3.77 0.89
C VAL A 100 -5.25 2.80 1.84
N GLY A 101 -5.17 3.20 3.11
CA GLY A 101 -4.67 2.33 4.18
C GLY A 101 -5.64 1.18 4.48
N ILE A 102 -5.09 0.01 4.70
CA ILE A 102 -5.86 -1.23 4.93
C ILE A 102 -6.92 -1.07 6.03
N ALA A 103 -6.60 -0.30 7.07
CA ALA A 103 -7.52 -0.04 8.19
C ALA A 103 -8.80 0.69 7.78
N LEU A 104 -8.74 1.53 6.74
CA LEU A 104 -9.86 2.36 6.30
C LEU A 104 -10.59 1.78 5.11
N GLN A 105 -9.91 1.02 4.23
CA GLN A 105 -10.49 0.48 3.00
C GLN A 105 -11.80 -0.29 3.21
N SER A 106 -11.91 -1.03 4.30
CA SER A 106 -13.09 -1.83 4.64
C SER A 106 -14.04 -1.11 5.60
N SER A 107 -13.80 0.16 5.92
CA SER A 107 -14.69 0.92 6.81
C SER A 107 -15.97 1.33 6.07
N LYS A 108 -17.09 1.35 6.82
CA LYS A 108 -18.37 1.84 6.26
C LYS A 108 -18.26 3.25 5.71
N GLY A 109 -17.51 4.10 6.41
CA GLY A 109 -17.30 5.49 5.99
C GLY A 109 -16.60 5.59 4.65
N PHE A 110 -15.53 4.83 4.44
CA PHE A 110 -14.82 4.82 3.15
C PHE A 110 -15.73 4.34 2.00
N VAL A 111 -16.44 3.23 2.20
CA VAL A 111 -17.40 2.71 1.21
C VAL A 111 -18.45 3.75 0.85
N LYS A 112 -18.95 4.51 1.84
CA LYS A 112 -19.90 5.58 1.60
C LYS A 112 -19.30 6.76 0.83
N ILE A 113 -18.06 7.14 1.13
CA ILE A 113 -17.31 8.15 0.36
C ILE A 113 -17.26 7.75 -1.12
N ILE A 114 -16.87 6.51 -1.42
CA ILE A 114 -16.79 6.02 -2.80
C ILE A 114 -18.16 6.02 -3.47
N SER A 115 -19.21 5.61 -2.76
CA SER A 115 -20.59 5.65 -3.28
C SER A 115 -21.02 7.07 -3.64
N ASP A 116 -20.75 8.05 -2.76
CA ASP A 116 -21.12 9.44 -3.00
C ASP A 116 -20.26 10.09 -4.11
N LEU A 117 -18.97 9.71 -4.23
CA LEU A 117 -18.13 10.12 -5.35
C LEU A 117 -18.69 9.61 -6.68
N ASN A 118 -19.01 8.32 -6.78
CA ASN A 118 -19.59 7.74 -8.00
C ASN A 118 -20.91 8.41 -8.40
N LYS A 119 -21.74 8.78 -7.42
CA LYS A 119 -23.01 9.45 -7.65
C LYS A 119 -22.83 10.88 -8.17
N ASN A 120 -21.88 11.64 -7.60
CA ASN A 120 -21.70 13.06 -7.93
C ASN A 120 -20.71 13.30 -9.09
N PHE A 121 -19.88 12.30 -9.41
CA PHE A 121 -18.90 12.35 -10.50
C PHE A 121 -18.97 11.06 -11.34
N PRO A 122 -20.13 10.77 -11.99
CA PRO A 122 -20.38 9.49 -12.65
C PRO A 122 -19.42 9.19 -13.80
N ASN A 123 -18.85 10.24 -14.40
CA ASN A 123 -17.90 10.09 -15.51
C ASN A 123 -16.44 10.00 -15.04
N THR A 124 -16.17 9.91 -13.74
CA THR A 124 -14.81 9.78 -13.20
C THR A 124 -14.50 8.32 -12.86
N THR A 125 -13.43 7.79 -13.43
CA THR A 125 -12.92 6.47 -13.04
C THR A 125 -12.16 6.57 -11.73
N LEU A 126 -12.58 5.83 -10.71
CA LEU A 126 -11.89 5.74 -9.43
C LEU A 126 -11.00 4.49 -9.40
N ASN A 127 -9.69 4.67 -9.32
CA ASN A 127 -8.72 3.60 -9.11
C ASN A 127 -8.31 3.58 -7.64
N ILE A 128 -8.73 2.55 -6.91
CA ILE A 128 -8.49 2.44 -5.47
C ILE A 128 -7.48 1.34 -5.22
N THR A 129 -6.33 1.71 -4.66
CA THR A 129 -5.23 0.77 -4.38
C THR A 129 -4.93 0.75 -2.89
N SER A 130 -4.95 -0.46 -2.31
CA SER A 130 -4.53 -0.66 -0.93
C SER A 130 -3.01 -0.58 -0.83
N MET A 131 -2.50 0.26 0.07
CA MET A 131 -1.06 0.44 0.26
C MET A 131 -0.70 0.81 1.69
N ILE A 132 0.59 0.87 1.96
CA ILE A 132 1.13 1.34 3.25
C ILE A 132 1.51 2.81 3.17
N LYS A 133 1.57 3.43 4.35
CA LYS A 133 1.94 4.84 4.54
C LYS A 133 3.29 5.19 3.89
N ASP A 134 4.33 4.38 4.14
CA ASP A 134 5.69 4.64 3.67
C ASP A 134 5.84 4.78 2.15
N THR A 135 4.98 4.09 1.38
CA THR A 135 4.98 4.20 -0.08
C THR A 135 4.08 5.32 -0.59
N SER A 136 3.11 5.77 0.21
CA SER A 136 2.11 6.74 -0.22
C SER A 136 2.72 8.11 -0.55
N VAL A 137 3.68 8.58 0.24
CA VAL A 137 4.32 9.89 0.02
C VAL A 137 5.07 9.91 -1.31
N SER A 138 5.93 8.93 -1.57
CA SER A 138 6.66 8.86 -2.84
C SER A 138 5.75 8.70 -4.06
N LEU A 139 4.64 7.96 -3.92
CA LEU A 139 3.65 7.80 -4.99
C LEU A 139 2.82 9.07 -5.21
N LEU A 140 2.58 9.86 -4.17
CA LEU A 140 1.98 11.20 -4.30
C LEU A 140 2.93 12.17 -5.01
N GLU A 141 4.19 12.20 -4.63
CA GLU A 141 5.19 13.10 -5.20
C GLU A 141 5.42 12.84 -6.68
N ASN A 142 5.54 11.58 -7.10
CA ASN A 142 5.71 11.21 -8.50
C ASN A 142 4.40 11.20 -9.30
N GLY A 143 3.23 11.37 -8.64
CA GLY A 143 1.93 11.45 -9.29
C GLY A 143 1.29 10.14 -9.69
N ALA A 144 1.80 9.01 -9.20
CA ALA A 144 1.20 7.70 -9.40
C ALA A 144 -0.15 7.57 -8.68
N ILE A 145 -0.29 8.22 -7.53
CA ILE A 145 -1.59 8.45 -6.87
C ILE A 145 -1.87 9.96 -6.74
N ASP A 146 -3.14 10.29 -6.68
CA ASP A 146 -3.63 11.65 -6.55
C ASP A 146 -3.83 12.04 -5.09
N LEU A 147 -4.26 11.10 -4.28
CA LEU A 147 -4.44 11.26 -2.84
C LEU A 147 -4.24 9.95 -2.09
N TRP A 148 -3.93 10.08 -0.81
CA TRP A 148 -3.83 9.00 0.16
C TRP A 148 -4.85 9.20 1.28
N ILE A 149 -5.54 8.13 1.69
CA ILE A 149 -6.44 8.12 2.85
C ILE A 149 -5.96 7.02 3.80
N GLY A 150 -5.42 7.39 4.94
CA GLY A 150 -4.85 6.39 5.85
C GLY A 150 -4.26 6.98 7.11
N ASP A 151 -3.31 6.24 7.67
CA ASP A 151 -2.51 6.72 8.79
C ASP A 151 -1.52 7.79 8.30
N ILE A 152 -1.59 8.96 8.91
CA ILE A 152 -0.72 10.11 8.65
C ILE A 152 0.19 10.44 9.84
N SER A 153 0.26 9.56 10.84
CA SER A 153 1.12 9.73 12.02
C SER A 153 2.58 9.84 11.59
N ASN A 154 3.32 10.75 12.22
CA ASN A 154 4.75 10.96 11.99
C ASN A 154 5.14 11.27 10.53
N LEU A 155 4.19 11.72 9.69
CA LEU A 155 4.51 12.24 8.37
C LEU A 155 4.81 13.73 8.47
N GLU A 156 5.94 14.13 7.89
CA GLU A 156 6.32 15.53 7.80
C GLU A 156 5.51 16.25 6.71
N GLU A 157 5.19 17.50 6.96
CA GLU A 157 4.59 18.37 5.95
C GLU A 157 5.64 18.76 4.92
N ASN A 158 5.24 18.81 3.65
CA ASN A 158 6.07 19.35 2.59
C ASN A 158 5.24 20.24 1.65
N ASN A 159 5.92 21.10 0.90
CA ASN A 159 5.27 22.10 0.04
C ASN A 159 4.48 21.47 -1.14
N GLN A 160 4.65 20.20 -1.41
CA GLN A 160 3.99 19.49 -2.52
C GLN A 160 2.72 18.75 -2.08
N ILE A 161 2.60 18.44 -0.79
CA ILE A 161 1.53 17.60 -0.24
C ILE A 161 0.82 18.35 0.88
N ILE A 162 -0.49 18.47 0.77
CA ILE A 162 -1.37 18.97 1.83
C ILE A 162 -1.73 17.78 2.73
N LYS A 163 -1.53 17.96 4.03
CA LYS A 163 -1.92 17.01 5.07
C LYS A 163 -3.19 17.49 5.77
N LYS A 164 -4.23 16.67 5.78
CA LYS A 164 -5.47 16.95 6.51
C LYS A 164 -5.72 15.83 7.53
N PHE A 165 -5.59 16.16 8.81
CA PHE A 165 -5.99 15.29 9.89
C PHE A 165 -7.52 15.16 9.95
N ILE A 166 -8.03 13.95 10.22
CA ILE A 166 -9.45 13.69 10.38
C ILE A 166 -9.73 13.30 11.84
N LYS A 167 -9.12 12.19 12.31
CA LYS A 167 -9.31 11.73 13.68
C LYS A 167 -8.26 10.73 14.14
N LYS A 168 -8.27 10.42 15.43
CA LYS A 168 -7.54 9.28 15.99
C LYS A 168 -8.39 8.01 15.92
N ILE A 169 -7.77 6.90 15.48
CA ILE A 169 -8.38 5.58 15.44
C ILE A 169 -7.58 4.66 16.37
N PRO A 170 -8.23 4.08 17.41
CA PRO A 170 -7.54 3.20 18.33
C PRO A 170 -7.13 1.89 17.63
N LEU A 171 -5.90 1.44 17.92
CA LEU A 171 -5.46 0.10 17.65
C LEU A 171 -5.89 -0.79 18.81
N VAL A 172 -6.56 -1.87 18.51
CA VAL A 172 -7.05 -2.82 19.50
C VAL A 172 -6.43 -4.20 19.30
N ILE A 173 -6.36 -4.97 20.35
CA ILE A 173 -5.84 -6.34 20.30
C ILE A 173 -7.02 -7.29 20.10
N TYR A 174 -6.94 -8.10 19.05
CA TYR A 174 -7.92 -9.13 18.74
C TYR A 174 -7.43 -10.50 19.21
N VAL A 175 -8.33 -11.26 19.80
CA VAL A 175 -8.13 -12.64 20.26
C VAL A 175 -9.28 -13.53 19.81
N ASN A 176 -9.03 -14.84 19.69
CA ASN A 176 -10.11 -15.81 19.52
C ASN A 176 -11.13 -15.69 20.66
N LYS A 177 -12.43 -15.77 20.36
CA LYS A 177 -13.52 -15.67 21.36
C LYS A 177 -13.42 -16.70 22.50
N ARG A 178 -12.69 -17.80 22.29
CA ARG A 178 -12.44 -18.87 23.28
C ARG A 178 -11.19 -18.63 24.11
N SER A 179 -10.45 -17.53 23.87
CA SER A 179 -9.20 -17.24 24.56
C SER A 179 -9.41 -17.11 26.09
N LYS A 180 -8.57 -17.77 26.86
CA LYS A 180 -8.55 -17.65 28.33
C LYS A 180 -8.28 -16.22 28.79
N LEU A 181 -7.61 -15.40 27.97
CA LEU A 181 -7.32 -14.00 28.25
C LEU A 181 -8.59 -13.17 28.45
N LEU A 182 -9.72 -13.55 27.82
CA LEU A 182 -11.00 -12.86 27.94
C LEU A 182 -11.69 -13.04 29.31
N LYS A 183 -11.20 -13.94 30.16
CA LYS A 183 -11.74 -14.12 31.52
C LYS A 183 -11.42 -12.93 32.43
N ASN A 184 -10.36 -12.20 32.14
CA ASN A 184 -9.95 -11.01 32.89
C ASN A 184 -10.68 -9.77 32.35
N LYS A 185 -11.19 -8.93 33.24
CA LYS A 185 -11.87 -7.68 32.84
C LYS A 185 -10.93 -6.73 32.10
N LYS A 186 -9.65 -6.75 32.44
CA LYS A 186 -8.58 -5.93 31.84
C LYS A 186 -7.24 -6.66 31.97
N ILE A 187 -6.41 -6.61 30.97
CA ILE A 187 -5.09 -7.24 30.92
C ILE A 187 -4.03 -6.17 30.85
N LEU A 188 -2.96 -6.35 31.64
CA LEU A 188 -1.78 -5.53 31.50
C LEU A 188 -1.03 -5.93 30.25
N ILE A 189 -0.55 -4.96 29.48
CA ILE A 189 0.18 -5.22 28.24
C ILE A 189 1.43 -6.09 28.48
N SER A 190 2.06 -5.98 29.66
CA SER A 190 3.20 -6.78 30.07
C SER A 190 2.91 -8.29 30.12
N GLN A 191 1.66 -8.67 30.38
CA GLN A 191 1.25 -10.08 30.41
C GLN A 191 1.21 -10.72 29.01
N LEU A 192 1.30 -9.90 27.95
CA LEU A 192 1.23 -10.35 26.56
C LEU A 192 2.62 -10.55 25.92
N GLN A 193 3.71 -10.31 26.64
CA GLN A 193 5.09 -10.34 26.10
C GLN A 193 5.49 -11.69 25.47
N ASN A 194 4.97 -12.81 25.98
CA ASN A 194 5.30 -14.15 25.50
C ASN A 194 4.26 -14.71 24.51
N GLN A 195 3.30 -13.90 24.09
CA GLN A 195 2.28 -14.33 23.15
C GLN A 195 2.84 -14.32 21.71
N ARG A 196 2.25 -15.13 20.85
CA ARG A 196 2.50 -15.07 19.40
C ARG A 196 1.62 -14.01 18.77
N TRP A 197 2.20 -13.24 17.84
CA TRP A 197 1.51 -12.13 17.20
C TRP A 197 1.35 -12.35 15.71
N SER A 198 0.19 -12.00 15.21
CA SER A 198 -0.11 -11.87 13.79
C SER A 198 -0.20 -10.38 13.47
N LEU A 199 0.59 -9.92 12.52
CA LEU A 199 0.71 -8.51 12.16
C LEU A 199 0.34 -8.30 10.71
N ASN A 200 -0.33 -7.18 10.45
CA ASN A 200 -0.57 -6.78 9.08
C ASN A 200 0.67 -6.03 8.55
N VAL A 201 1.22 -6.49 7.45
CA VAL A 201 2.26 -5.80 6.70
C VAL A 201 1.66 -5.42 5.35
N GLY A 202 1.64 -4.14 5.03
CA GLY A 202 1.31 -3.72 3.68
C GLY A 202 2.35 -4.30 2.71
N GLY A 203 1.91 -5.14 1.77
CA GLY A 203 2.82 -5.85 0.91
C GLY A 203 3.13 -5.11 -0.37
N VAL A 204 4.43 -4.97 -0.66
CA VAL A 204 4.99 -5.15 -2.00
C VAL A 204 6.17 -6.09 -1.80
N PHE A 205 6.24 -7.14 -2.62
CA PHE A 205 7.35 -8.10 -2.63
C PHE A 205 8.69 -7.35 -2.77
N GLY A 206 9.59 -7.55 -1.83
CA GLY A 206 10.95 -7.04 -1.87
C GLY A 206 11.29 -6.08 -0.74
N LYS A 207 12.23 -6.46 0.13
CA LYS A 207 12.75 -5.79 1.34
C LYS A 207 11.63 -5.37 2.29
N GLN A 208 11.37 -6.22 3.28
CA GLN A 208 10.41 -5.98 4.38
C GLN A 208 10.73 -4.65 5.08
N LYS A 209 10.14 -3.56 4.60
CA LYS A 209 9.99 -2.38 5.46
C LYS A 209 8.99 -2.76 6.54
N LYS A 210 9.33 -2.47 7.78
CA LYS A 210 8.48 -2.71 8.95
C LYS A 210 7.13 -2.03 8.71
N SER A 211 6.03 -2.76 8.90
CA SER A 211 4.69 -2.16 8.75
C SER A 211 4.39 -1.21 9.90
N ASP A 212 3.50 -0.26 9.68
CA ASP A 212 3.03 0.68 10.70
C ASP A 212 2.51 -0.06 11.96
N ASN A 213 1.81 -1.18 11.78
CA ASN A 213 1.34 -1.99 12.90
C ASN A 213 2.47 -2.70 13.64
N HIS A 214 3.54 -3.09 12.95
CA HIS A 214 4.73 -3.63 13.58
C HIS A 214 5.45 -2.55 14.39
N GLU A 215 5.58 -1.34 13.87
CA GLU A 215 6.15 -0.19 14.61
C GLU A 215 5.27 0.19 15.79
N SER A 216 3.95 0.18 15.65
CA SER A 216 3.02 0.47 16.73
C SER A 216 3.11 -0.52 17.87
N ILE A 217 3.24 -1.84 17.57
CA ILE A 217 3.50 -2.86 18.59
C ILE A 217 4.86 -2.65 19.24
N ILE A 218 5.91 -2.48 18.45
CA ILE A 218 7.26 -2.26 18.99
C ILE A 218 7.26 -1.03 19.88
N THR A 219 6.65 0.05 19.48
CA THR A 219 6.53 1.28 20.24
C THR A 219 5.74 1.05 21.52
N LEU A 220 4.61 0.37 21.45
CA LEU A 220 3.80 0.03 22.62
C LEU A 220 4.61 -0.77 23.65
N PHE A 221 5.35 -1.78 23.22
CA PHE A 221 6.16 -2.60 24.12
C PHE A 221 7.38 -1.83 24.63
N LYS A 222 8.08 -1.08 23.77
CA LYS A 222 9.24 -0.25 24.17
C LYS A 222 8.85 0.79 25.22
N ASN A 223 7.75 1.50 24.98
CA ASN A 223 7.26 2.53 25.90
C ASN A 223 6.83 1.97 27.26
N ASN A 224 6.67 0.66 27.37
CA ASN A 224 6.34 -0.03 28.61
C ASN A 224 7.48 -0.89 29.15
N ASN A 225 8.70 -0.74 28.63
CA ASN A 225 9.88 -1.52 29.03
C ASN A 225 9.67 -3.04 28.92
N ILE A 226 8.88 -3.48 27.93
CA ILE A 226 8.56 -4.90 27.73
C ILE A 226 9.44 -5.46 26.62
N LYS A 227 10.10 -6.56 26.88
CA LYS A 227 10.92 -7.27 25.88
C LYS A 227 10.00 -8.01 24.90
N ILE A 228 10.14 -7.71 23.61
CA ILE A 228 9.35 -8.35 22.57
C ILE A 228 9.96 -9.71 22.24
N SER A 229 9.15 -10.77 22.23
CA SER A 229 9.56 -12.02 21.61
C SER A 229 9.52 -11.90 20.09
N ASN A 230 10.49 -12.47 19.36
CA ASN A 230 10.55 -12.45 17.90
C ASN A 230 9.53 -13.39 17.22
N ASN A 231 8.42 -13.70 17.88
CA ASN A 231 7.40 -14.64 17.40
C ASN A 231 6.27 -13.92 16.66
N PHE A 232 6.58 -13.38 15.47
CA PHE A 232 5.59 -12.71 14.63
C PHE A 232 5.32 -13.53 13.37
N THR A 233 4.04 -13.55 12.95
CA THR A 233 3.65 -13.95 11.60
C THR A 233 3.03 -12.73 10.91
N THR A 234 3.45 -12.44 9.68
CA THR A 234 3.03 -11.26 8.95
C THR A 234 2.06 -11.60 7.81
N PHE A 235 1.07 -10.75 7.59
CA PHE A 235 0.04 -10.94 6.58
C PHE A 235 -0.19 -9.63 5.80
N SER A 236 -0.45 -9.74 4.50
CA SER A 236 -0.81 -8.59 3.64
C SER A 236 -2.33 -8.35 3.57
N SER A 237 -3.13 -9.22 4.16
CA SER A 237 -4.59 -9.16 4.14
C SER A 237 -5.17 -9.22 5.55
N PRO A 238 -6.14 -8.34 5.91
CA PRO A 238 -6.85 -8.42 7.19
C PRO A 238 -7.57 -9.75 7.39
N SER A 239 -8.14 -10.33 6.33
CA SER A 239 -8.83 -11.61 6.42
C SER A 239 -7.88 -12.75 6.77
N ALA A 240 -6.70 -12.82 6.13
CA ALA A 240 -5.67 -13.82 6.45
C ALA A 240 -5.10 -13.62 7.87
N LEU A 241 -4.88 -12.36 8.29
CA LEU A 241 -4.51 -12.01 9.65
C LEU A 241 -5.50 -12.58 10.66
N PHE A 242 -6.79 -12.30 10.49
CA PHE A 242 -7.83 -12.73 11.43
C PHE A 242 -8.08 -14.24 11.39
N ALA A 243 -7.97 -14.87 10.22
CA ALA A 243 -8.00 -16.33 10.12
C ALA A 243 -6.85 -16.99 10.93
N SER A 244 -5.66 -16.39 10.91
CA SER A 244 -4.53 -16.86 11.73
C SER A 244 -4.81 -16.73 13.23
N VAL A 245 -5.42 -15.64 13.67
CA VAL A 245 -5.82 -15.49 15.08
C VAL A 245 -6.87 -16.53 15.48
N GLN A 246 -7.85 -16.76 14.60
CA GLN A 246 -8.91 -17.74 14.84
C GLN A 246 -8.38 -19.16 15.01
N ASN A 247 -7.47 -19.57 14.12
CA ASN A 247 -7.03 -20.97 14.04
C ASN A 247 -5.81 -21.27 14.92
N ASN A 248 -4.88 -20.33 15.09
CA ASN A 248 -3.61 -20.56 15.76
C ASN A 248 -3.55 -20.01 17.20
N GLY A 249 -4.59 -19.28 17.63
CA GLY A 249 -4.61 -18.66 18.95
C GLY A 249 -3.63 -17.49 19.13
N ASN A 250 -3.07 -16.96 18.04
CA ASN A 250 -2.23 -15.78 18.06
C ASN A 250 -3.02 -14.54 18.49
N LEU A 251 -2.31 -13.48 18.88
CA LEU A 251 -2.89 -12.16 19.06
C LEU A 251 -2.70 -11.34 17.77
N ALA A 252 -3.63 -10.46 17.45
CA ALA A 252 -3.41 -9.47 16.41
C ALA A 252 -3.65 -8.07 16.96
N ILE A 253 -2.83 -7.10 16.54
CA ILE A 253 -3.13 -5.68 16.73
C ILE A 253 -3.60 -5.12 15.39
N ALA A 254 -4.73 -4.44 15.41
CA ALA A 254 -5.29 -3.83 14.22
C ALA A 254 -6.22 -2.67 14.60
N ALA A 255 -6.50 -1.79 13.64
CA ALA A 255 -7.41 -0.68 13.85
C ALA A 255 -8.82 -1.15 14.23
N LYS A 256 -9.45 -0.46 15.14
CA LYS A 256 -10.82 -0.76 15.60
C LYS A 256 -11.84 -0.71 14.46
N SER A 257 -11.57 0.04 13.41
CA SER A 257 -12.38 0.07 12.18
C SER A 257 -12.54 -1.30 11.50
N LEU A 258 -11.63 -2.25 11.75
CA LEU A 258 -11.71 -3.63 11.24
C LEU A 258 -12.60 -4.57 12.07
N ASN A 259 -13.27 -4.08 13.10
CA ASN A 259 -14.17 -4.88 13.96
C ASN A 259 -15.21 -5.69 13.18
N MET A 260 -15.72 -5.14 12.07
CA MET A 260 -16.73 -5.86 11.26
C MET A 260 -16.13 -7.11 10.60
N ILE A 261 -14.90 -7.00 10.11
CA ILE A 261 -14.19 -8.16 9.52
C ILE A 261 -13.83 -9.15 10.64
N ALA A 262 -13.30 -8.65 11.75
CA ALA A 262 -12.91 -9.49 12.89
C ALA A 262 -14.06 -10.37 13.43
N LYS A 263 -15.28 -9.86 13.42
CA LYS A 263 -16.49 -10.62 13.84
C LYS A 263 -16.74 -11.86 12.99
N ASN A 264 -16.43 -11.82 11.70
CA ASN A 264 -16.59 -12.97 10.79
C ASN A 264 -15.62 -14.12 11.11
N PHE A 265 -14.60 -13.86 11.92
CA PHE A 265 -13.59 -14.83 12.35
C PHE A 265 -13.72 -15.19 13.84
N ASP A 266 -14.87 -14.98 14.45
CA ASP A 266 -15.09 -15.29 15.87
C ASP A 266 -14.10 -14.63 16.82
N LEU A 267 -13.64 -13.42 16.49
CA LEU A 267 -12.69 -12.68 17.30
C LEU A 267 -13.37 -11.69 18.22
N LYS A 268 -12.71 -11.40 19.33
CA LYS A 268 -13.10 -10.37 20.28
C LYS A 268 -11.93 -9.44 20.58
N GLU A 269 -12.27 -8.19 20.86
CA GLU A 269 -11.35 -7.19 21.37
C GLU A 269 -10.94 -7.54 22.81
N LEU A 270 -9.63 -7.56 23.04
CA LEU A 270 -9.04 -7.73 24.36
C LEU A 270 -8.87 -6.35 25.01
N LYS A 271 -9.47 -6.14 26.16
CA LYS A 271 -9.31 -4.89 26.92
C LYS A 271 -7.95 -4.87 27.60
N THR A 272 -7.12 -3.89 27.26
CA THR A 272 -5.80 -3.68 27.83
C THR A 272 -5.71 -2.36 28.59
N ASP A 273 -4.70 -2.23 29.43
CA ASP A 273 -4.44 -1.01 30.20
C ASP A 273 -3.93 0.15 29.33
N LYS A 274 -3.34 -0.16 28.18
CA LYS A 274 -2.80 0.82 27.24
C LYS A 274 -3.26 0.54 25.80
N ILE A 275 -3.48 1.61 25.08
CA ILE A 275 -3.92 1.62 23.68
C ILE A 275 -2.99 2.58 22.93
N VAL A 276 -2.72 2.28 21.68
CA VAL A 276 -2.04 3.18 20.72
C VAL A 276 -3.07 3.61 19.70
N ASP A 277 -3.09 4.88 19.37
CA ASP A 277 -3.92 5.44 18.30
C ASP A 277 -3.07 5.66 17.05
N ILE A 278 -3.69 5.50 15.88
CA ILE A 278 -3.19 6.04 14.63
C ILE A 278 -3.93 7.34 14.30
N GLU A 279 -3.26 8.25 13.62
CA GLU A 279 -3.86 9.48 13.12
C GLU A 279 -4.40 9.25 11.71
N ALA A 280 -5.70 9.02 11.59
CA ALA A 280 -6.33 8.93 10.30
C ALA A 280 -6.44 10.30 9.64
N GLY A 281 -6.09 10.36 8.37
CA GLY A 281 -6.13 11.60 7.60
C GLY A 281 -6.00 11.39 6.11
N ILE A 282 -5.86 12.50 5.41
CA ILE A 282 -5.68 12.55 3.97
C ILE A 282 -4.40 13.30 3.64
N LEU A 283 -3.66 12.76 2.69
CA LEU A 283 -2.61 13.47 1.98
C LEU A 283 -3.08 13.68 0.54
N VAL A 284 -2.93 14.89 0.03
CA VAL A 284 -3.28 15.23 -1.35
C VAL A 284 -2.20 16.11 -1.96
N ARG A 285 -1.90 15.89 -3.25
CA ARG A 285 -0.96 16.78 -3.96
C ARG A 285 -1.51 18.21 -4.02
N ASN A 286 -0.70 19.17 -3.64
CA ASN A 286 -1.08 20.59 -3.62
C ASN A 286 -1.64 21.06 -4.98
N LYS A 287 -1.02 20.62 -6.10
CA LYS A 287 -1.42 21.00 -7.47
C LYS A 287 -2.88 20.68 -7.82
N ILE A 288 -3.50 19.69 -7.18
CA ILE A 288 -4.87 19.25 -7.49
C ILE A 288 -5.86 19.50 -6.33
N ALA A 289 -5.39 20.02 -5.21
CA ALA A 289 -6.21 20.23 -4.02
C ALA A 289 -7.45 21.12 -4.28
N ASN A 290 -7.38 22.00 -5.26
CA ASN A 290 -8.47 22.88 -5.67
C ASN A 290 -9.49 22.26 -6.62
N TYR A 291 -9.27 21.04 -7.11
CA TYR A 291 -10.22 20.36 -7.98
C TYR A 291 -11.53 20.05 -7.24
N LYS A 292 -12.67 20.24 -7.92
CA LYS A 292 -14.01 20.07 -7.33
C LYS A 292 -14.18 18.70 -6.67
N ILE A 293 -13.72 17.63 -7.33
CA ILE A 293 -13.81 16.26 -6.80
C ILE A 293 -12.96 16.07 -5.54
N ILE A 294 -11.77 16.71 -5.46
CA ILE A 294 -10.90 16.64 -4.29
C ILE A 294 -11.52 17.37 -3.10
N LYS A 295 -12.03 18.59 -3.31
CA LYS A 295 -12.74 19.34 -2.26
C LYS A 295 -13.94 18.54 -1.73
N PHE A 296 -14.75 17.98 -2.63
CA PHE A 296 -15.89 17.14 -2.28
C PHE A 296 -15.46 15.91 -1.46
N LEU A 297 -14.38 15.22 -1.86
CA LEU A 297 -13.84 14.09 -1.12
C LEU A 297 -13.33 14.49 0.27
N LEU A 298 -12.64 15.63 0.38
CA LEU A 298 -12.16 16.16 1.67
C LEU A 298 -13.32 16.45 2.64
N ASP A 299 -14.45 16.97 2.13
CA ASP A 299 -15.64 17.24 2.94
C ASP A 299 -16.32 15.94 3.38
N LEU A 300 -16.50 14.99 2.46
CA LEU A 300 -17.07 13.68 2.78
C LEU A 300 -16.22 12.90 3.81
N SER A 301 -14.89 13.00 3.69
CA SER A 301 -13.98 12.29 4.59
C SER A 301 -14.09 12.78 6.03
N SER A 302 -14.27 14.07 6.22
CA SER A 302 -14.52 14.67 7.54
C SER A 302 -15.88 14.25 8.13
N LYS A 303 -16.83 13.87 7.27
CA LYS A 303 -18.19 13.48 7.66
C LYS A 303 -18.33 11.98 7.95
N TYR A 304 -17.63 11.13 7.19
CA TYR A 304 -17.91 9.68 7.19
C TYR A 304 -16.78 8.82 7.75
N ILE A 305 -15.57 9.32 7.89
CA ILE A 305 -14.49 8.58 8.56
C ILE A 305 -14.69 8.76 10.07
N GLU A 306 -15.63 8.01 10.61
CA GLU A 306 -15.91 7.92 12.05
C GLU A 306 -15.23 6.72 12.71
#